data_c996bda73d37063c948e174c16e37830
#
_entry.id   c996bda73d37063c948e174c16e37830
#
_cell.length_a   1.000
_cell.length_b   1.000
_cell.length_c   1.000
_cell.angle_alpha   90.00
_cell.angle_beta   90.00
_cell.angle_gamma   90.00
#
_symmetry.space_group_name_H-M   'P 1'
#
loop_
_entity.id
_entity.type
_entity.pdbx_description
1 polymer ?
#
loop_
_entity_poly.entity_id
_entity_poly.type
_entity_poly.pdbx_seq_one_letter_code
_entity_poly.pdbx_strand_id
1 'polypeptide(L)'
;MVHGAVDRAAGMIRVARSIAEYPVVRYDRRGYGRSNASSYPISFEQHVEDLERVIDGVPSIIFGHSYGGSIALYAASRGRQPIRAVVSYEAPRGWEEWWPPPPAATVDPGDAAEHFVRRMVGEERWRMLPAKSRERLRTQGVLMVHELNTQL
;
A
#
# COMPACT_ATOMS: atom_id res chain seq x y z
N MET A 1 9.73 3.19 4.37
CA MET A 1 8.95 3.11 3.11
C MET A 1 7.69 2.30 3.33
N VAL A 2 6.57 2.78 2.83
CA VAL A 2 5.23 2.19 2.99
C VAL A 2 4.67 1.82 1.61
N HIS A 3 4.45 0.53 1.37
CA HIS A 3 3.96 0.03 0.07
C HIS A 3 2.45 0.23 -0.11
N GLY A 4 1.97 0.15 -1.35
CA GLY A 4 0.56 0.27 -1.72
C GLY A 4 -0.26 -1.01 -1.49
N ALA A 5 -1.51 -1.00 -1.97
CA ALA A 5 -2.35 -2.19 -2.04
C ALA A 5 -1.75 -3.24 -2.99
N VAL A 6 -2.04 -4.52 -2.75
CA VAL A 6 -1.53 -5.70 -3.49
C VAL A 6 -0.02 -5.76 -3.68
N ASP A 7 0.74 -5.04 -2.84
CA ASP A 7 2.20 -4.99 -2.86
C ASP A 7 2.79 -5.48 -1.53
N ARG A 8 4.09 -5.34 -1.33
CA ARG A 8 4.85 -5.76 -0.14
C ARG A 8 6.20 -5.03 -0.07
N ALA A 9 6.90 -5.14 1.06
CA ALA A 9 8.21 -4.52 1.26
C ALA A 9 9.22 -4.81 0.13
N ALA A 10 9.14 -6.01 -0.48
CA ALA A 10 9.99 -6.38 -1.61
C ALA A 10 9.72 -5.54 -2.88
N GLY A 11 8.50 -5.04 -3.10
CA GLY A 11 8.19 -4.16 -4.23
C GLY A 11 8.93 -2.83 -4.17
N MET A 12 9.25 -2.35 -2.98
CA MET A 12 10.00 -1.12 -2.76
C MET A 12 11.52 -1.24 -2.94
N ILE A 13 12.05 -2.43 -3.30
CA ILE A 13 13.51 -2.67 -3.29
C ILE A 13 14.26 -1.81 -4.30
N ARG A 14 13.67 -1.51 -5.46
CA ARG A 14 14.33 -0.70 -6.49
C ARG A 14 14.49 0.74 -6.01
N VAL A 15 13.45 1.31 -5.41
CA VAL A 15 13.50 2.66 -4.83
C VAL A 15 14.49 2.69 -3.67
N ALA A 16 14.48 1.69 -2.78
CA ALA A 16 15.43 1.62 -1.68
C ALA A 16 16.89 1.54 -2.16
N ARG A 17 17.17 0.86 -3.26
CA ARG A 17 18.52 0.78 -3.84
C ARG A 17 18.99 2.09 -4.48
N SER A 18 18.08 2.91 -5.00
CA SER A 18 18.45 4.21 -5.60
C SER A 18 18.80 5.28 -4.57
N ILE A 19 18.57 5.00 -3.28
CA ILE A 19 18.92 5.87 -2.15
C ILE A 19 19.69 5.08 -1.08
N ALA A 20 20.57 4.17 -1.53
CA ALA A 20 21.30 3.24 -0.65
C ALA A 20 22.29 3.92 0.31
N GLU A 21 22.62 5.18 0.09
CA GLU A 21 23.42 6.03 0.99
C GLU A 21 22.68 6.37 2.30
N TYR A 22 21.37 6.19 2.36
CA TYR A 22 20.57 6.41 3.55
C TYR A 22 20.13 5.08 4.19
N PRO A 23 20.01 4.99 5.52
CA PRO A 23 19.40 3.86 6.17
C PRO A 23 17.91 3.78 5.80
N VAL A 24 17.49 2.66 5.18
CA VAL A 24 16.13 2.48 4.69
C VAL A 24 15.45 1.32 5.40
N VAL A 25 14.31 1.61 6.05
CA VAL A 25 13.40 0.60 6.58
C VAL A 25 12.24 0.37 5.61
N ARG A 26 12.00 -0.89 5.27
CA ARG A 26 10.84 -1.37 4.50
C ARG A 26 10.17 -2.47 5.29
N TYR A 27 8.87 -2.39 5.46
CA TYR A 27 8.12 -3.42 6.18
C TYR A 27 6.92 -3.89 5.34
N ASP A 28 6.47 -5.10 5.59
CA ASP A 28 5.21 -5.60 5.04
C ASP A 28 4.08 -5.05 5.89
N ARG A 29 3.17 -4.29 5.30
CA ARG A 29 1.99 -3.81 6.00
C ARG A 29 1.15 -5.00 6.47
N ARG A 30 0.40 -4.81 7.53
CA ARG A 30 -0.59 -5.75 8.06
C ARG A 30 -1.45 -6.32 6.92
N GLY A 31 -1.61 -7.66 6.87
CA GLY A 31 -2.32 -8.38 5.83
C GLY A 31 -1.49 -8.72 4.59
N TYR A 32 -0.26 -8.20 4.46
CA TYR A 32 0.61 -8.45 3.31
C TYR A 32 1.90 -9.17 3.66
N GLY A 33 2.50 -9.86 2.69
CA GLY A 33 3.81 -10.48 2.77
C GLY A 33 3.96 -11.38 4.01
N ARG A 34 4.92 -11.08 4.87
CA ARG A 34 5.16 -11.81 6.13
C ARG A 34 4.24 -11.39 7.28
N SER A 35 3.48 -10.30 7.10
CA SER A 35 2.48 -9.80 8.04
C SER A 35 1.05 -10.23 7.69
N ASN A 36 0.88 -11.35 6.98
CA ASN A 36 -0.39 -11.85 6.45
C ASN A 36 -1.29 -12.54 7.49
N ALA A 37 -0.78 -12.83 8.69
CA ALA A 37 -1.54 -13.52 9.75
C ALA A 37 -2.51 -12.61 10.53
N SER A 38 -2.77 -11.39 10.04
CA SER A 38 -3.68 -10.46 10.69
C SER A 38 -5.14 -10.86 10.49
N SER A 39 -5.96 -10.68 11.53
CA SER A 39 -7.41 -10.84 11.44
C SER A 39 -8.03 -9.72 10.62
N TYR A 40 -9.08 -10.03 9.85
CA TYR A 40 -9.88 -9.06 9.11
C TYR A 40 -11.13 -8.65 9.92
N PRO A 41 -11.70 -7.46 9.68
CA PRO A 41 -11.23 -6.40 8.80
C PRO A 41 -10.04 -5.61 9.39
N ILE A 42 -9.20 -5.04 8.53
CA ILE A 42 -8.07 -4.20 8.92
C ILE A 42 -8.43 -2.75 8.63
N SER A 43 -8.48 -1.90 9.66
CA SER A 43 -8.82 -0.49 9.48
C SER A 43 -7.64 0.34 8.97
N PHE A 44 -7.95 1.48 8.34
CA PHE A 44 -6.95 2.47 7.95
C PHE A 44 -6.11 2.94 9.16
N GLU A 45 -6.77 3.18 10.28
CA GLU A 45 -6.14 3.60 11.54
C GLU A 45 -5.09 2.59 12.04
N GLN A 46 -5.36 1.30 11.94
CA GLN A 46 -4.40 0.26 12.32
C GLN A 46 -3.14 0.28 11.46
N HIS A 47 -3.25 0.59 10.16
CA HIS A 47 -2.08 0.78 9.30
C HIS A 47 -1.26 2.01 9.70
N VAL A 48 -1.93 3.09 10.10
CA VAL A 48 -1.27 4.32 10.59
C VAL A 48 -0.52 4.04 11.89
N GLU A 49 -1.16 3.37 12.86
CA GLU A 49 -0.52 2.98 14.11
C GLU A 49 0.69 2.05 13.89
N ASP A 50 0.61 1.12 12.93
CA ASP A 50 1.75 0.27 12.60
C ASP A 50 2.92 1.09 12.04
N LEU A 51 2.65 2.09 11.19
CA LEU A 51 3.69 3.00 10.72
C LEU A 51 4.30 3.79 11.88
N GLU A 52 3.47 4.31 12.79
CA GLU A 52 3.93 5.02 13.99
C GLU A 52 4.84 4.15 14.86
N ARG A 53 4.51 2.86 15.03
CA ARG A 53 5.37 1.89 15.75
C ARG A 53 6.68 1.61 15.02
N VAL A 54 6.67 1.56 13.68
CA VAL A 54 7.89 1.37 12.89
C VAL A 54 8.82 2.58 12.98
N ILE A 55 8.27 3.79 13.10
CA ILE A 55 9.04 5.04 13.29
C ILE A 55 9.67 5.09 14.69
N ASP A 56 8.91 4.70 15.71
CA ASP A 56 9.35 4.56 17.10
C ASP A 56 10.19 5.74 17.61
N GLY A 57 9.72 6.96 17.37
CA GLY A 57 10.39 8.19 17.83
C GLY A 57 11.63 8.59 17.01
N VAL A 58 12.02 7.83 16.01
CA VAL A 58 13.20 8.17 15.16
C VAL A 58 12.81 9.21 14.11
N PRO A 59 13.50 10.39 14.06
CA PRO A 59 13.25 11.38 13.03
C PRO A 59 13.39 10.80 11.62
N SER A 60 12.30 10.80 10.85
CA SER A 60 12.22 10.04 9.60
C SER A 60 11.64 10.86 8.44
N ILE A 61 12.07 10.54 7.23
CA ILE A 61 11.39 10.90 5.98
C ILE A 61 10.63 9.67 5.52
N ILE A 62 9.34 9.81 5.22
CA ILE A 62 8.50 8.69 4.83
C ILE A 62 8.25 8.74 3.32
N PHE A 63 8.64 7.67 2.61
CA PHE A 63 8.19 7.42 1.24
C PHE A 63 6.98 6.49 1.29
N GLY A 64 5.85 6.95 0.79
CA GLY A 64 4.61 6.19 0.70
C GLY A 64 4.13 6.07 -0.75
N HIS A 65 3.86 4.85 -1.22
CA HIS A 65 3.31 4.58 -2.54
C HIS A 65 1.84 4.22 -2.45
N SER A 66 0.99 4.83 -3.29
CA SER A 66 -0.44 4.54 -3.39
C SER A 66 -1.10 4.61 -2.00
N TYR A 67 -1.82 3.60 -1.57
CA TYR A 67 -2.44 3.53 -0.23
C TYR A 67 -1.43 3.80 0.91
N GLY A 68 -0.17 3.36 0.75
CA GLY A 68 0.92 3.70 1.67
C GLY A 68 1.24 5.20 1.73
N GLY A 69 0.97 5.93 0.66
CA GLY A 69 1.06 7.39 0.62
C GLY A 69 0.00 8.05 1.49
N SER A 70 -1.24 7.59 1.42
CA SER A 70 -2.33 8.07 2.30
C SER A 70 -2.03 7.82 3.78
N ILE A 71 -1.53 6.62 4.11
CA ILE A 71 -1.11 6.27 5.47
C ILE A 71 -0.01 7.23 5.97
N ALA A 72 1.00 7.48 5.13
CA ALA A 72 2.12 8.36 5.49
C ALA A 72 1.69 9.82 5.72
N LEU A 73 0.83 10.35 4.85
CA LEU A 73 0.27 11.71 4.97
C LEU A 73 -0.57 11.84 6.24
N TYR A 74 -1.42 10.86 6.52
CA TYR A 74 -2.26 10.89 7.72
C TYR A 74 -1.44 10.75 9.00
N ALA A 75 -0.44 9.85 9.04
CA ALA A 75 0.48 9.75 10.18
C ALA A 75 1.21 11.07 10.45
N ALA A 76 1.65 11.77 9.39
CA ALA A 76 2.28 13.07 9.51
C ALA A 76 1.32 14.14 10.06
N SER A 77 0.06 14.16 9.60
CA SER A 77 -0.95 15.12 10.09
C SER A 77 -1.29 14.94 11.57
N ARG A 78 -1.16 13.73 12.11
CA ARG A 78 -1.39 13.47 13.54
C ARG A 78 -0.32 14.07 14.45
N GLY A 79 0.87 14.33 13.93
CA GLY A 79 1.98 14.92 14.69
C GLY A 79 2.50 14.06 15.86
N ARG A 80 2.15 12.75 15.90
CA ARG A 80 2.53 11.86 17.02
C ARG A 80 3.96 11.32 16.90
N GLN A 81 4.54 11.38 15.71
CA GLN A 81 5.89 10.90 15.42
C GLN A 81 6.72 11.99 14.73
N PRO A 82 8.05 11.99 14.88
CA PRO A 82 8.91 13.01 14.30
C PRO A 82 9.12 12.80 12.79
N ILE A 83 8.02 12.87 12.03
CA ILE A 83 8.04 12.81 10.56
C ILE A 83 8.47 14.17 10.02
N ARG A 84 9.66 14.22 9.41
CA ARG A 84 10.25 15.46 8.87
C ARG A 84 9.71 15.82 7.50
N ALA A 85 9.39 14.82 6.68
CA ALA A 85 8.79 14.99 5.37
C ALA A 85 8.09 13.71 4.90
N VAL A 86 7.13 13.85 3.99
CA VAL A 86 6.48 12.75 3.29
C VAL A 86 6.67 12.93 1.80
N VAL A 87 7.19 11.89 1.15
CA VAL A 87 7.16 11.74 -0.31
C VAL A 87 5.99 10.81 -0.62
N SER A 88 4.88 11.39 -1.09
CA SER A 88 3.68 10.64 -1.46
C SER A 88 3.66 10.44 -2.97
N TYR A 89 3.78 9.18 -3.40
CA TYR A 89 3.75 8.80 -4.80
C TYR A 89 2.42 8.09 -5.12
N GLU A 90 1.61 8.72 -5.99
CA GLU A 90 0.31 8.22 -6.45
C GLU A 90 -0.69 7.86 -5.32
N ALA A 91 -0.67 8.61 -4.20
CA ALA A 91 -1.65 8.39 -3.16
C ALA A 91 -3.07 8.61 -3.70
N PRO A 92 -4.02 7.71 -3.40
CA PRO A 92 -5.42 7.87 -3.81
C PRO A 92 -6.01 9.17 -3.28
N ARG A 93 -6.85 9.78 -4.10
CA ARG A 93 -7.55 11.05 -3.82
C ARG A 93 -9.06 10.86 -3.94
N GLY A 94 -9.61 9.92 -3.18
CA GLY A 94 -11.03 9.55 -3.26
C GLY A 94 -12.03 10.69 -3.04
N TRP A 95 -11.58 11.84 -2.52
CA TRP A 95 -12.37 13.07 -2.37
C TRP A 95 -12.43 13.94 -3.65
N GLU A 96 -11.63 13.60 -4.69
CA GLU A 96 -11.61 14.33 -5.95
C GLU A 96 -12.57 13.69 -6.95
N GLU A 97 -13.44 14.46 -7.59
CA GLU A 97 -14.44 13.98 -8.57
C GLU A 97 -13.82 13.22 -9.76
N TRP A 98 -12.60 13.58 -10.14
CA TRP A 98 -11.88 12.95 -11.25
C TRP A 98 -11.18 11.64 -10.85
N TRP A 99 -11.12 11.31 -9.54
CA TRP A 99 -10.49 10.07 -9.08
C TRP A 99 -11.40 8.88 -9.38
N PRO A 100 -10.87 7.76 -9.94
CA PRO A 100 -11.68 6.59 -10.21
C PRO A 100 -12.33 6.04 -8.93
N PRO A 101 -13.61 5.65 -8.98
CA PRO A 101 -14.25 5.03 -7.83
C PRO A 101 -13.56 3.71 -7.44
N PRO A 102 -13.65 3.32 -6.18
CA PRO A 102 -13.15 2.03 -5.74
C PRO A 102 -13.92 0.88 -6.41
N PRO A 103 -13.37 -0.35 -6.44
CA PRO A 103 -14.08 -1.50 -6.96
C PRO A 103 -15.42 -1.70 -6.23
N ALA A 104 -16.49 -1.98 -6.98
CA ALA A 104 -17.78 -2.26 -6.39
C ALA A 104 -17.72 -3.52 -5.50
N ALA A 105 -18.40 -3.50 -4.34
CA ALA A 105 -18.43 -4.61 -3.41
C ALA A 105 -19.06 -5.91 -3.97
N THR A 106 -19.77 -5.80 -5.11
CA THR A 106 -20.41 -6.94 -5.80
C THR A 106 -19.47 -7.70 -6.75
N VAL A 107 -18.26 -7.16 -7.01
CA VAL A 107 -17.27 -7.81 -7.88
C VAL A 107 -16.47 -8.82 -7.06
N ASP A 108 -16.16 -9.99 -7.65
CA ASP A 108 -15.22 -10.93 -7.03
C ASP A 108 -13.90 -10.23 -6.68
N PRO A 109 -13.44 -10.29 -5.43
CA PRO A 109 -12.26 -9.55 -5.01
C PRO A 109 -10.99 -9.93 -5.79
N GLY A 110 -10.84 -11.19 -6.20
CA GLY A 110 -9.71 -11.65 -7.01
C GLY A 110 -9.76 -11.06 -8.41
N ASP A 111 -10.94 -10.97 -9.03
CA ASP A 111 -11.13 -10.32 -10.32
C ASP A 111 -10.91 -8.82 -10.23
N ALA A 112 -11.35 -8.20 -9.14
CA ALA A 112 -11.08 -6.78 -8.88
C ALA A 112 -9.57 -6.51 -8.78
N ALA A 113 -8.81 -7.35 -8.07
CA ALA A 113 -7.35 -7.23 -7.95
C ALA A 113 -6.66 -7.44 -9.31
N GLU A 114 -7.08 -8.45 -10.08
CA GLU A 114 -6.56 -8.67 -11.43
C GLU A 114 -6.80 -7.46 -12.31
N HIS A 115 -8.04 -6.96 -12.38
CA HIS A 115 -8.38 -5.78 -13.17
C HIS A 115 -7.56 -4.56 -12.75
N PHE A 116 -7.43 -4.32 -11.44
CA PHE A 116 -6.63 -3.22 -10.89
C PHE A 116 -5.17 -3.32 -11.33
N VAL A 117 -4.54 -4.49 -11.16
CA VAL A 117 -3.12 -4.66 -11.52
C VAL A 117 -2.92 -4.55 -13.03
N ARG A 118 -3.80 -5.15 -13.86
CA ARG A 118 -3.74 -5.04 -15.33
C ARG A 118 -3.81 -3.60 -15.80
N ARG A 119 -4.67 -2.79 -15.18
CA ARG A 119 -4.76 -1.36 -15.47
C ARG A 119 -3.46 -0.61 -15.13
N MET A 120 -2.78 -0.98 -14.04
CA MET A 120 -1.55 -0.31 -13.58
C MET A 120 -0.31 -0.72 -14.38
N VAL A 121 -0.16 -2.01 -14.69
CA VAL A 121 1.05 -2.53 -15.34
C VAL A 121 0.90 -2.76 -16.84
N GLY A 122 -0.32 -2.81 -17.34
CA GLY A 122 -0.66 -3.15 -18.72
C GLY A 122 -0.82 -4.65 -18.96
N GLU A 123 -1.58 -5.00 -20.01
CA GLU A 123 -1.95 -6.37 -20.34
C GLU A 123 -0.75 -7.27 -20.62
N GLU A 124 0.23 -6.76 -21.35
CA GLU A 124 1.42 -7.52 -21.72
C GLU A 124 2.22 -7.95 -20.47
N ARG A 125 2.50 -7.00 -19.57
CA ARG A 125 3.21 -7.30 -18.31
C ARG A 125 2.44 -8.24 -17.41
N TRP A 126 1.11 -8.12 -17.37
CA TRP A 126 0.27 -9.06 -16.64
C TRP A 126 0.44 -10.49 -17.15
N ARG A 127 0.40 -10.71 -18.47
CA ARG A 127 0.59 -12.03 -19.08
C ARG A 127 1.97 -12.61 -18.80
N MET A 128 2.99 -11.77 -18.72
CA MET A 128 4.36 -12.18 -18.41
C MET A 128 4.57 -12.55 -16.93
N LEU A 129 3.65 -12.19 -16.04
CA LEU A 129 3.78 -12.58 -14.64
C LEU A 129 3.65 -14.10 -14.48
N PRO A 130 4.52 -14.73 -13.65
CA PRO A 130 4.37 -16.14 -13.28
C PRO A 130 2.97 -16.42 -12.70
N ALA A 131 2.41 -17.60 -12.99
CA ALA A 131 1.08 -17.98 -12.50
C ALA A 131 0.94 -17.82 -10.98
N LYS A 132 1.96 -18.25 -10.21
CA LYS A 132 2.01 -18.07 -8.76
C LYS A 132 1.93 -16.59 -8.32
N SER A 133 2.49 -15.67 -9.11
CA SER A 133 2.41 -14.24 -8.80
C SER A 133 1.02 -13.70 -9.06
N ARG A 134 0.37 -14.10 -10.16
CA ARG A 134 -1.00 -13.73 -10.47
C ARG A 134 -1.97 -14.26 -9.42
N GLU A 135 -1.81 -15.52 -9.02
CA GLU A 135 -2.61 -16.14 -7.95
C GLU A 135 -2.49 -15.36 -6.64
N ARG A 136 -1.26 -15.05 -6.22
CA ARG A 136 -1.02 -14.25 -5.02
C ARG A 136 -1.72 -12.88 -5.08
N LEU A 137 -1.66 -12.20 -6.23
CA LEU A 137 -2.29 -10.90 -6.42
C LEU A 137 -3.81 -11.01 -6.29
N ARG A 138 -4.42 -12.04 -6.89
CA ARG A 138 -5.85 -12.32 -6.79
C ARG A 138 -6.27 -12.60 -5.34
N THR A 139 -5.51 -13.42 -4.61
CA THR A 139 -5.76 -13.73 -3.20
C THR A 139 -5.74 -12.48 -2.31
N GLN A 140 -4.95 -11.47 -2.65
CA GLN A 140 -4.90 -10.18 -1.94
C GLN A 140 -6.09 -9.24 -2.27
N GLY A 141 -6.96 -9.64 -3.18
CA GLY A 141 -8.10 -8.83 -3.61
C GLY A 141 -9.05 -8.46 -2.48
N VAL A 142 -9.31 -9.37 -1.55
CA VAL A 142 -10.18 -9.09 -0.38
C VAL A 142 -9.66 -7.89 0.41
N LEU A 143 -8.36 -7.87 0.71
CA LEU A 143 -7.75 -6.78 1.44
C LEU A 143 -7.75 -5.48 0.61
N MET A 144 -7.38 -5.57 -0.67
CA MET A 144 -7.36 -4.42 -1.57
C MET A 144 -8.74 -3.75 -1.69
N VAL A 145 -9.79 -4.53 -1.92
CA VAL A 145 -11.16 -4.00 -2.03
C VAL A 145 -11.56 -3.31 -0.73
N HIS A 146 -11.27 -3.94 0.42
CA HIS A 146 -11.53 -3.33 1.72
C HIS A 146 -10.77 -2.01 1.90
N GLU A 147 -9.47 -2.00 1.66
CA GLU A 147 -8.63 -0.81 1.77
C GLU A 147 -9.13 0.34 0.90
N LEU A 148 -9.44 0.08 -0.38
CA LEU A 148 -9.88 1.11 -1.31
C LEU A 148 -11.28 1.66 -1.00
N ASN A 149 -12.15 0.88 -0.34
CA ASN A 149 -13.48 1.31 0.06
C ASN A 149 -13.53 1.98 1.44
N THR A 150 -12.46 1.86 2.25
CA THR A 150 -12.39 2.45 3.60
C THR A 150 -11.40 3.61 3.71
N GLN A 151 -10.89 4.09 2.59
CA GLN A 151 -10.10 5.32 2.56
C GLN A 151 -10.98 6.52 2.89
N LEU A 152 -10.50 7.35 3.81
CA LEU A 152 -11.07 8.65 4.18
C LEU A 152 -10.86 9.68 3.08
#